data_7cf0ea502cae7a8bf1db074abbad6f73
#
_entry.id   7cf0ea502cae7a8bf1db074abbad6f73
#
_cell.length_a   1.000
_cell.length_b   1.000
_cell.length_c   1.000
_cell.angle_alpha   90.00
_cell.angle_beta   90.00
_cell.angle_gamma   90.00
#
_symmetry.space_group_name_H-M   'P 1'
#
loop_
_entity.id
_entity.type
_entity.pdbx_description
1 polymer ?
#
loop_
_entity_poly.entity_id
_entity_poly.type
_entity_poly.pdbx_seq_one_letter_code
_entity_poly.pdbx_strand_id
1 'polypeptide(L)'
;MAAFTLAVNPTFKAKVGIPVAGGTAVDVEFAFKHRTRAEMETWLNGGTERENVQAVLDMCEGWELEDEFNRDSVFKLCENYIGATRAILDVYIAELTASKTKN
;
A
#
# COMPACT_ATOMS: atom_id res chain seq x y z
N MET A 1 23.47 12.18 7.44
CA MET A 1 22.67 11.43 8.41
C MET A 1 21.33 12.13 8.65
N ALA A 2 20.27 11.37 8.53
CA ALA A 2 18.95 11.92 8.74
C ALA A 2 18.69 12.12 10.24
N ALA A 3 18.15 13.27 10.60
CA ALA A 3 17.74 13.52 11.96
C ALA A 3 16.33 12.97 12.16
N PHE A 4 16.10 12.42 13.33
CA PHE A 4 14.77 12.02 13.71
C PHE A 4 13.95 13.25 14.03
N THR A 5 12.76 13.36 13.44
CA THR A 5 11.86 14.48 13.71
C THR A 5 10.50 13.92 14.09
N LEU A 6 9.73 14.71 14.85
CA LEU A 6 8.39 14.29 15.21
C LEU A 6 7.41 14.47 14.05
N ALA A 7 7.69 15.41 13.17
CA ALA A 7 6.90 15.56 11.96
C ALA A 7 7.39 14.54 10.93
N VAL A 8 6.46 13.93 10.22
CA VAL A 8 6.79 12.90 9.24
C VAL A 8 6.39 13.36 7.84
N ASN A 9 7.01 12.74 6.86
CA ASN A 9 6.61 12.96 5.49
C ASN A 9 5.20 12.42 5.28
N PRO A 10 4.37 13.12 4.51
CA PRO A 10 2.99 12.66 4.29
C PRO A 10 2.91 11.39 3.45
N THR A 11 3.99 11.01 2.78
CA THR A 11 4.01 9.81 1.95
C THR A 11 5.33 9.10 2.11
N PHE A 12 5.33 7.81 1.77
CA PHE A 12 6.56 7.02 1.74
C PHE A 12 6.42 5.97 0.65
N LYS A 13 7.55 5.44 0.19
CA LYS A 13 7.56 4.44 -0.88
C LYS A 13 7.96 3.10 -0.33
N ALA A 14 7.33 2.06 -0.84
CA ALA A 14 7.70 0.69 -0.49
C ALA A 14 7.32 -0.23 -1.63
N LYS A 15 8.09 -1.32 -1.76
CA LYS A 15 7.81 -2.31 -2.79
C LYS A 15 6.86 -3.36 -2.26
N VAL A 16 5.93 -3.76 -3.13
CA VAL A 16 4.95 -4.78 -2.81
C VAL A 16 5.11 -5.91 -3.82
N GLY A 17 5.23 -7.13 -3.34
CA GLY A 17 5.23 -8.28 -4.23
C GLY A 17 3.81 -8.63 -4.61
N ILE A 18 3.41 -8.29 -5.81
CA ILE A 18 2.06 -8.56 -6.30
C ILE A 18 1.98 -10.02 -6.72
N PRO A 19 1.12 -10.83 -6.09
CA PRO A 19 1.00 -12.23 -6.48
C PRO A 19 0.46 -12.38 -7.89
N VAL A 20 1.11 -13.27 -8.65
CA VAL A 20 0.70 -13.56 -10.02
C VAL A 20 0.26 -15.01 -10.08
N ALA A 21 -0.96 -15.25 -10.54
CA ALA A 21 -1.49 -16.60 -10.61
C ALA A 21 -0.58 -17.47 -11.49
N GLY A 22 -0.12 -18.58 -10.91
CA GLY A 22 0.71 -19.52 -11.64
C GLY A 22 2.14 -19.05 -11.84
N GLY A 23 2.54 -17.94 -11.24
CA GLY A 23 3.87 -17.39 -11.44
C GLY A 23 4.49 -16.87 -10.17
N THR A 24 5.60 -16.18 -10.34
CA THR A 24 6.32 -15.56 -9.23
C THR A 24 5.79 -14.14 -9.01
N ALA A 25 5.71 -13.75 -7.74
CA ALA A 25 5.27 -12.39 -7.41
C ALA A 25 6.18 -11.36 -8.09
N VAL A 26 5.59 -10.26 -8.51
CA VAL A 26 6.31 -9.18 -9.18
C VAL A 26 6.33 -7.96 -8.25
N ASP A 27 7.52 -7.43 -8.02
CA ASP A 27 7.67 -6.26 -7.16
C ASP A 27 7.23 -5.00 -7.89
N VAL A 28 6.35 -4.24 -7.23
CA VAL A 28 5.90 -2.96 -7.73
C VAL A 28 6.05 -1.95 -6.61
N GLU A 29 6.69 -0.83 -6.89
CA GLU A 29 6.84 0.21 -5.87
C GLU A 29 5.59 1.10 -5.84
N PHE A 30 5.05 1.28 -4.64
CA PHE A 30 3.89 2.14 -4.43
C PHE A 30 4.30 3.33 -3.57
N ALA A 31 3.67 4.46 -3.83
CA ALA A 31 3.77 5.62 -2.95
C ALA A 31 2.58 5.56 -2.01
N PHE A 32 2.87 5.35 -0.72
CA PHE A 32 1.85 5.17 0.31
C PHE A 32 1.59 6.47 1.04
N LYS A 33 0.37 6.62 1.54
CA LYS A 33 -0.02 7.76 2.38
C LYS A 33 0.23 7.43 3.84
N HIS A 34 0.94 8.31 4.54
CA HIS A 34 1.15 8.09 5.97
C HIS A 34 -0.15 8.29 6.74
N ARG A 35 -0.34 7.48 7.78
CA ARG A 35 -1.43 7.65 8.74
C ARG A 35 -0.87 7.52 10.14
N THR A 36 -1.38 8.34 11.05
CA THR A 36 -1.01 8.21 12.46
C THR A 36 -1.68 6.96 13.04
N ARG A 37 -1.27 6.60 14.27
CA ARG A 37 -1.89 5.46 14.95
C ARG A 37 -3.40 5.62 15.02
N ALA A 38 -3.87 6.81 15.44
CA ALA A 38 -5.31 7.04 15.57
C ALA A 38 -6.01 6.95 14.22
N GLU A 39 -5.38 7.50 13.18
CA GLU A 39 -5.95 7.45 11.83
C GLU A 39 -6.02 6.02 11.33
N MET A 40 -4.98 5.23 11.61
CA MET A 40 -4.98 3.83 11.20
C MET A 40 -6.07 3.03 11.90
N GLU A 41 -6.25 3.27 13.20
CA GLU A 41 -7.29 2.56 13.94
C GLU A 41 -8.66 2.88 13.37
N THR A 42 -8.91 4.15 13.08
CA THR A 42 -10.18 4.55 12.49
C THR A 42 -10.37 3.89 11.12
N TRP A 43 -9.33 3.92 10.30
CA TRP A 43 -9.41 3.38 8.95
C TRP A 43 -9.62 1.88 8.97
N LEU A 44 -8.90 1.15 9.82
CA LEU A 44 -9.03 -0.30 9.91
C LEU A 44 -10.40 -0.71 10.44
N ASN A 45 -10.96 0.06 11.38
CA ASN A 45 -12.28 -0.26 11.93
C ASN A 45 -13.39 -0.17 10.90
N GLY A 46 -13.21 0.63 9.86
CA GLY A 46 -14.19 0.71 8.77
C GLY A 46 -13.89 -0.22 7.62
N GLY A 47 -12.92 -1.11 7.78
CA GLY A 47 -12.34 -1.80 6.63
C GLY A 47 -13.13 -2.96 6.05
N THR A 48 -13.97 -3.61 6.84
CA THR A 48 -14.58 -4.86 6.38
C THR A 48 -15.56 -4.66 5.22
N GLU A 49 -16.12 -3.47 5.08
CA GLU A 49 -17.07 -3.19 4.00
C GLU A 49 -16.47 -2.36 2.89
N ARG A 50 -15.17 -2.10 2.98
CA ARG A 50 -14.52 -1.26 1.99
C ARG A 50 -14.19 -2.08 0.75
N GLU A 51 -14.51 -1.51 -0.42
CA GLU A 51 -14.14 -2.15 -1.68
C GLU A 51 -12.63 -2.21 -1.83
N ASN A 52 -12.15 -3.22 -2.56
CA ASN A 52 -10.72 -3.37 -2.79
C ASN A 52 -10.11 -2.14 -3.46
N VAL A 53 -10.79 -1.61 -4.46
CA VAL A 53 -10.31 -0.42 -5.16
C VAL A 53 -10.19 0.75 -4.20
N GLN A 54 -11.22 0.95 -3.38
CA GLN A 54 -11.21 2.06 -2.44
C GLN A 54 -10.08 1.88 -1.41
N ALA A 55 -9.87 0.65 -0.95
CA ALA A 55 -8.79 0.38 0.00
C ALA A 55 -7.44 0.78 -0.59
N VAL A 56 -7.17 0.42 -1.84
CA VAL A 56 -5.91 0.77 -2.46
C VAL A 56 -5.77 2.29 -2.62
N LEU A 57 -6.87 2.95 -3.04
CA LEU A 57 -6.84 4.42 -3.18
C LEU A 57 -6.66 5.11 -1.84
N ASP A 58 -7.15 4.51 -0.75
CA ASP A 58 -6.96 5.07 0.58
C ASP A 58 -5.52 4.92 1.05
N MET A 59 -4.87 3.81 0.70
CA MET A 59 -3.50 3.53 1.16
C MET A 59 -2.44 4.22 0.31
N CYS A 60 -2.69 4.40 -0.96
CA CYS A 60 -1.67 4.80 -1.93
C CYS A 60 -2.07 6.06 -2.68
N GLU A 61 -1.04 6.79 -3.14
CA GLU A 61 -1.29 7.94 -4.02
C GLU A 61 -0.62 7.76 -5.38
N GLY A 62 0.15 6.68 -5.57
CA GLY A 62 0.81 6.46 -6.85
C GLY A 62 1.53 5.13 -6.87
N TRP A 63 2.05 4.78 -8.03
CA TRP A 63 2.82 3.54 -8.22
C TRP A 63 3.78 3.75 -9.38
N GLU A 64 4.72 2.81 -9.54
CA GLU A 64 5.67 2.84 -10.63
C GLU A 64 5.26 1.88 -11.73
N LEU A 65 4.11 2.13 -12.31
CA LEU A 65 3.63 1.40 -13.46
C LEU A 65 3.40 2.40 -14.59
N GLU A 66 3.38 1.91 -15.82
CA GLU A 66 3.14 2.77 -16.98
C GLU A 66 1.73 3.34 -16.97
N ASP A 67 0.78 2.56 -16.46
CA ASP A 67 -0.59 3.02 -16.39
C ASP A 67 -0.72 4.12 -15.34
N GLU A 68 -1.52 5.13 -15.66
CA GLU A 68 -1.76 6.21 -14.72
C GLU A 68 -2.46 5.67 -13.47
N PHE A 69 -2.04 6.16 -12.29
CA PHE A 69 -2.66 5.74 -11.04
C PHE A 69 -4.00 6.46 -10.88
N ASN A 70 -5.08 5.73 -11.13
CA ASN A 70 -6.43 6.26 -10.98
C ASN A 70 -7.36 5.08 -10.68
N ARG A 71 -8.62 5.40 -10.45
CA ARG A 71 -9.57 4.37 -10.04
C ARG A 71 -9.70 3.26 -11.08
N ASP A 72 -9.70 3.60 -12.35
CA ASP A 72 -9.84 2.60 -13.41
C ASP A 72 -8.65 1.65 -13.45
N SER A 73 -7.43 2.20 -13.34
CA SER A 73 -6.22 1.37 -13.35
C SER A 73 -6.14 0.51 -12.11
N VAL A 74 -6.50 1.05 -10.95
CA VAL A 74 -6.52 0.28 -9.70
C VAL A 74 -7.56 -0.83 -9.79
N PHE A 75 -8.71 -0.56 -10.39
CA PHE A 75 -9.73 -1.58 -10.60
C PHE A 75 -9.16 -2.74 -11.43
N LYS A 76 -8.43 -2.42 -12.51
CA LYS A 76 -7.82 -3.46 -13.35
C LYS A 76 -6.81 -4.28 -12.57
N LEU A 77 -6.03 -3.62 -11.71
CA LEU A 77 -5.09 -4.34 -10.87
C LEU A 77 -5.82 -5.32 -9.96
N CYS A 78 -6.86 -4.87 -9.29
CA CYS A 78 -7.60 -5.70 -8.34
C CYS A 78 -8.32 -6.84 -9.04
N GLU A 79 -8.85 -6.60 -10.25
CA GLU A 79 -9.57 -7.64 -10.99
C GLU A 79 -8.64 -8.70 -11.57
N ASN A 80 -7.48 -8.28 -12.05
CA ASN A 80 -6.56 -9.21 -12.72
C ASN A 80 -5.62 -9.90 -11.75
N TYR A 81 -5.38 -9.30 -10.59
CA TYR A 81 -4.46 -9.85 -9.58
C TYR A 81 -5.19 -9.88 -8.26
N ILE A 82 -5.87 -10.99 -8.02
CA ILE A 82 -6.81 -11.13 -6.91
C ILE A 82 -6.15 -10.88 -5.56
N GLY A 83 -4.89 -11.27 -5.42
CA GLY A 83 -4.16 -11.09 -4.16
C GLY A 83 -3.54 -9.72 -3.97
N ALA A 84 -3.72 -8.79 -4.91
CA ALA A 84 -3.01 -7.52 -4.87
C ALA A 84 -3.38 -6.67 -3.67
N THR A 85 -4.67 -6.52 -3.38
CA THR A 85 -5.11 -5.67 -2.27
C THR A 85 -4.54 -6.14 -0.95
N ARG A 86 -4.58 -7.45 -0.69
CA ARG A 86 -4.04 -7.98 0.55
C ARG A 86 -2.54 -7.79 0.64
N ALA A 87 -1.82 -8.00 -0.47
CA ALA A 87 -0.39 -7.80 -0.49
C ALA A 87 -0.04 -6.35 -0.18
N ILE A 88 -0.77 -5.41 -0.77
CA ILE A 88 -0.55 -3.98 -0.53
C ILE A 88 -0.84 -3.65 0.92
N LEU A 89 -1.94 -4.16 1.47
CA LEU A 89 -2.31 -3.90 2.85
C LEU A 89 -1.26 -4.42 3.83
N ASP A 90 -0.77 -5.65 3.59
CA ASP A 90 0.22 -6.25 4.47
C ASP A 90 1.50 -5.41 4.51
N VAL A 91 1.97 -4.94 3.37
CA VAL A 91 3.15 -4.09 3.31
C VAL A 91 2.88 -2.76 4.00
N TYR A 92 1.70 -2.17 3.75
CA TYR A 92 1.33 -0.90 4.34
C TYR A 92 1.40 -0.96 5.88
N ILE A 93 0.75 -1.98 6.45
CA ILE A 93 0.75 -2.13 7.91
C ILE A 93 2.18 -2.36 8.41
N ALA A 94 2.94 -3.22 7.76
CA ALA A 94 4.30 -3.51 8.18
C ALA A 94 5.18 -2.26 8.16
N GLU A 95 5.06 -1.45 7.10
CA GLU A 95 5.87 -0.24 7.00
C GLU A 95 5.52 0.79 8.06
N LEU A 96 4.25 0.87 8.44
CA LEU A 96 3.81 1.85 9.43
C LEU A 96 4.12 1.41 10.86
N THR A 97 4.19 0.11 11.12
CA THR A 97 4.22 -0.39 12.50
C THR A 97 5.51 -1.07 12.90
N ALA A 98 6.32 -1.55 11.96
CA ALA A 98 7.48 -2.35 12.30
C ALA A 98 8.73 -1.77 11.69
N SER A 99 9.82 -1.79 12.48
CA SER A 99 11.13 -1.41 11.97
C SER A 99 11.62 -2.52 11.04
N LYS A 100 12.24 -2.11 9.96
CA LYS A 100 12.88 -3.08 9.09
C LYS A 100 14.16 -3.56 9.73
N THR A 101 14.37 -4.86 9.70
CA THR A 101 15.58 -5.45 10.20
C THR A 101 16.61 -5.47 9.07
N LYS A 102 17.82 -5.00 9.38
CA LYS A 102 18.91 -5.06 8.43
C LYS A 102 19.67 -6.35 8.64
N ASN A 103 19.89 -7.05 7.57
CA ASN A 103 20.63 -8.31 7.66
C ASN A 103 21.85 -8.26 6.78
#